data_c12888762b36764351aa26b7e22e283a
#
_entry.id   c12888762b36764351aa26b7e22e283a
#
_cell.length_a   1.000
_cell.length_b   1.000
_cell.length_c   1.000
_cell.angle_alpha   90.00
_cell.angle_beta   90.00
_cell.angle_gamma   90.00
#
_symmetry.space_group_name_H-M   'P 1'
#
loop_
_entity.id
_entity.type
_entity.pdbx_description
1 polymer ?
#
loop_
_entity_poly.entity_id
_entity_poly.type
_entity_poly.pdbx_seq_one_letter_code
_entity_poly.pdbx_strand_id
1 'polypeptide(L)'
;MLFVEVATGTPKTKVQLKQENKHMSLPEAWTDATLDALGVARVTETAPPDVGEWQVAVKDSIEEVNGAWLQTWTVQEMFTEYTQEVTDDQGVTTTNVVTVRDQKDAKTAADLLAKRQKLIVTMRQARLALAQENKLQLIEDAIALIPEPDKTAISIEWEYASTVERLSPWIDIMASALGMTDVEMDALFELAATL
;
A
#
# COMPACT_ATOMS: atom_id res chain seq x y z
N MET A 1 2.89 -16.20 20.42
CA MET A 1 1.81 -16.57 21.36
C MET A 1 1.92 -15.63 22.53
N LEU A 2 0.84 -14.98 22.88
CA LEU A 2 0.71 -14.01 23.97
C LEU A 2 -0.04 -14.64 25.14
N PHE A 3 0.33 -14.27 26.33
CA PHE A 3 -0.31 -14.68 27.58
C PHE A 3 -0.74 -13.42 28.34
N VAL A 4 -1.61 -13.58 29.30
CA VAL A 4 -2.03 -12.49 30.19
C VAL A 4 -1.92 -12.98 31.62
N GLU A 5 -1.42 -12.15 32.51
CA GLU A 5 -1.45 -12.40 33.95
C GLU A 5 -2.87 -12.21 34.47
N VAL A 6 -3.48 -13.26 34.96
CA VAL A 6 -4.92 -13.29 35.30
C VAL A 6 -5.27 -12.27 36.40
N ALA A 7 -4.36 -12.05 37.35
CA ALA A 7 -4.60 -11.11 38.44
C ALA A 7 -4.60 -9.64 38.04
N THR A 8 -3.85 -9.26 37.01
CA THR A 8 -3.59 -7.86 36.63
C THR A 8 -4.07 -7.49 35.25
N GLY A 9 -4.42 -8.49 34.41
CA GLY A 9 -4.72 -8.28 32.98
C GLY A 9 -3.48 -7.87 32.16
N THR A 10 -2.27 -7.99 32.71
CA THR A 10 -1.04 -7.54 32.06
C THR A 10 -0.57 -8.54 31.01
N PRO A 11 -0.34 -8.10 29.73
CA PRO A 11 0.14 -9.00 28.70
C PRO A 11 1.60 -9.41 28.94
N LYS A 12 1.90 -10.69 28.73
CA LYS A 12 3.22 -11.28 28.93
C LYS A 12 3.59 -12.16 27.73
N THR A 13 4.82 -12.09 27.32
CA THR A 13 5.37 -13.03 26.33
C THR A 13 5.95 -14.27 27.02
N LYS A 14 6.09 -15.37 26.29
CA LYS A 14 6.75 -16.60 26.81
C LYS A 14 8.17 -16.33 27.32
N VAL A 15 8.89 -15.40 26.68
CA VAL A 15 10.26 -15.02 27.07
C VAL A 15 10.25 -14.29 28.41
N GLN A 16 9.36 -13.32 28.59
CA GLN A 16 9.22 -12.57 29.84
C GLN A 16 8.86 -13.52 30.99
N LEU A 17 7.87 -14.40 30.81
CA LEU A 17 7.48 -15.38 31.82
C LEU A 17 8.61 -16.34 32.21
N LYS A 18 9.44 -16.77 31.25
CA LYS A 18 10.65 -17.56 31.54
C LYS A 18 11.68 -16.76 32.33
N GLN A 19 11.84 -15.48 32.02
CA GLN A 19 12.80 -14.62 32.74
C GLN A 19 12.37 -14.34 34.18
N GLU A 20 11.08 -14.09 34.39
CA GLU A 20 10.50 -13.85 35.72
C GLU A 20 10.57 -15.10 36.60
N ASN A 21 10.45 -16.29 35.99
CA ASN A 21 10.41 -17.59 36.70
C ASN A 21 11.70 -18.40 36.47
N LYS A 22 12.88 -17.78 36.43
CA LYS A 22 14.18 -18.46 36.23
C LYS A 22 14.49 -19.55 37.27
N HIS A 23 13.88 -19.46 38.45
CA HIS A 23 14.05 -20.42 39.54
C HIS A 23 13.19 -21.68 39.35
N MET A 24 12.28 -21.68 38.38
CA MET A 24 11.43 -22.83 38.07
C MET A 24 11.93 -23.54 36.80
N SER A 25 11.89 -24.88 36.83
CA SER A 25 12.12 -25.69 35.62
C SER A 25 10.83 -25.76 34.81
N LEU A 26 10.68 -24.87 33.81
CA LEU A 26 9.49 -24.84 32.96
C LEU A 26 9.64 -25.80 31.78
N PRO A 27 8.60 -26.60 31.46
CA PRO A 27 8.62 -27.50 30.31
C PRO A 27 8.72 -26.72 28.99
N GLU A 28 9.13 -27.40 27.94
CA GLU A 28 9.19 -26.75 26.60
C GLU A 28 7.77 -26.46 26.05
N ALA A 29 6.86 -27.46 26.22
CA ALA A 29 5.45 -27.29 25.88
C ALA A 29 4.66 -26.93 27.16
N TRP A 30 3.93 -25.80 27.08
CA TRP A 30 3.14 -25.34 28.22
C TRP A 30 1.71 -25.86 28.12
N THR A 31 1.33 -26.60 29.15
CA THR A 31 -0.05 -27.10 29.35
C THR A 31 -0.86 -26.10 30.18
N ASP A 32 -2.17 -26.30 30.25
CA ASP A 32 -3.03 -25.44 31.07
C ASP A 32 -2.62 -25.50 32.54
N ALA A 33 -2.23 -26.68 33.07
CA ALA A 33 -1.68 -26.79 34.42
C ALA A 33 -0.39 -25.97 34.63
N THR A 34 0.44 -25.81 33.60
CA THR A 34 1.62 -24.94 33.66
C THR A 34 1.22 -23.46 33.69
N LEU A 35 0.19 -23.10 32.95
CA LEU A 35 -0.33 -21.73 32.91
C LEU A 35 -0.98 -21.33 34.23
N ASP A 36 -1.79 -22.25 34.81
CA ASP A 36 -2.42 -22.08 36.13
C ASP A 36 -1.35 -21.88 37.21
N ALA A 37 -0.29 -22.71 37.19
CA ALA A 37 0.81 -22.59 38.14
C ALA A 37 1.58 -21.26 38.02
N LEU A 38 1.59 -20.66 36.85
CA LEU A 38 2.19 -19.34 36.58
C LEU A 38 1.20 -18.18 36.80
N GLY A 39 -0.06 -18.43 37.05
CA GLY A 39 -1.12 -17.42 37.19
C GLY A 39 -1.41 -16.68 35.90
N VAL A 40 -1.22 -17.32 34.74
CA VAL A 40 -1.42 -16.73 33.42
C VAL A 40 -2.40 -17.52 32.57
N ALA A 41 -3.07 -16.85 31.65
CA ALA A 41 -3.95 -17.46 30.66
C ALA A 41 -3.44 -17.21 29.24
N ARG A 42 -3.91 -18.04 28.31
CA ARG A 42 -3.66 -17.83 26.87
C ARG A 42 -4.54 -16.71 26.37
N VAL A 43 -3.96 -15.83 25.56
CA VAL A 43 -4.73 -14.83 24.81
C VAL A 43 -5.09 -15.39 23.44
N THR A 44 -6.38 -15.41 23.15
CA THR A 44 -6.90 -15.76 21.84
C THR A 44 -6.90 -14.52 20.94
N GLU A 45 -6.24 -14.59 19.81
CA GLU A 45 -6.30 -13.54 18.80
C GLU A 45 -7.65 -13.65 18.06
N THR A 46 -8.42 -12.56 18.09
CA THR A 46 -9.64 -12.42 17.29
C THR A 46 -9.29 -11.86 15.91
N ALA A 47 -10.14 -12.12 14.93
CA ALA A 47 -10.01 -11.46 13.63
C ALA A 47 -10.22 -9.95 13.78
N PRO A 48 -9.47 -9.11 13.03
CA PRO A 48 -9.75 -7.68 13.01
C PRO A 48 -11.15 -7.42 12.46
N PRO A 49 -11.86 -6.38 12.94
CA PRO A 49 -13.13 -5.98 12.38
C PRO A 49 -12.96 -5.48 10.94
N ASP A 50 -14.04 -5.55 10.15
CA ASP A 50 -14.09 -4.88 8.86
C ASP A 50 -14.01 -3.37 9.08
N VAL A 51 -13.17 -2.70 8.29
CA VAL A 51 -12.94 -1.27 8.38
C VAL A 51 -13.28 -0.58 7.05
N GLY A 52 -13.64 0.69 7.13
CA GLY A 52 -13.81 1.53 5.95
C GLY A 52 -12.48 1.81 5.23
N GLU A 53 -12.57 2.35 4.02
CA GLU A 53 -11.42 2.65 3.14
C GLU A 53 -10.32 3.49 3.84
N TRP A 54 -10.72 4.40 4.74
CA TRP A 54 -9.82 5.32 5.42
C TRP A 54 -9.69 5.06 6.92
N GLN A 55 -9.97 3.83 7.32
CA GLN A 55 -9.87 3.37 8.68
C GLN A 55 -8.87 2.24 8.82
N VAL A 56 -8.34 2.06 10.00
CA VAL A 56 -7.43 0.97 10.35
C VAL A 56 -7.88 0.32 11.65
N ALA A 57 -7.88 -1.01 11.67
CA ALA A 57 -8.06 -1.77 12.89
C ALA A 57 -6.70 -1.91 13.62
N VAL A 58 -6.64 -1.42 14.83
CA VAL A 58 -5.44 -1.45 15.68
C VAL A 58 -5.71 -2.37 16.85
N LYS A 59 -4.75 -3.23 17.19
CA LYS A 59 -4.84 -4.03 18.43
C LYS A 59 -4.91 -3.08 19.62
N ASP A 60 -5.93 -3.27 20.45
CA ASP A 60 -6.20 -2.41 21.60
C ASP A 60 -5.82 -3.11 22.89
N SER A 61 -6.79 -3.59 23.64
CA SER A 61 -6.61 -4.22 24.96
C SER A 61 -6.75 -5.74 24.87
N ILE A 62 -6.52 -6.36 26.00
CA ILE A 62 -6.85 -7.76 26.23
C ILE A 62 -7.93 -7.78 27.29
N GLU A 63 -9.06 -8.38 26.98
CA GLU A 63 -10.23 -8.40 27.85
C GLU A 63 -10.69 -9.83 28.12
N GLU A 64 -11.20 -10.06 29.32
CA GLU A 64 -11.80 -11.33 29.67
C GLU A 64 -13.29 -11.32 29.29
N VAL A 65 -13.64 -12.20 28.37
CA VAL A 65 -15.01 -12.38 27.89
C VAL A 65 -15.43 -13.83 28.06
N ASN A 66 -16.42 -14.09 28.90
CA ASN A 66 -16.93 -15.42 29.19
C ASN A 66 -15.86 -16.45 29.64
N GLY A 67 -14.89 -15.99 30.45
CA GLY A 67 -13.78 -16.82 30.95
C GLY A 67 -12.65 -17.08 29.95
N ALA A 68 -12.68 -16.43 28.79
CA ALA A 68 -11.58 -16.46 27.81
C ALA A 68 -10.97 -15.07 27.65
N TRP A 69 -9.65 -15.01 27.58
CA TRP A 69 -8.91 -13.78 27.34
C TRP A 69 -8.75 -13.53 25.84
N LEU A 70 -9.33 -12.44 25.35
CA LEU A 70 -9.39 -12.08 23.93
C LEU A 70 -8.60 -10.81 23.66
N GLN A 71 -7.86 -10.79 22.55
CA GLN A 71 -7.30 -9.56 22.00
C GLN A 71 -8.43 -8.76 21.36
N THR A 72 -8.65 -7.54 21.82
CA THR A 72 -9.64 -6.62 21.23
C THR A 72 -9.02 -5.71 20.19
N TRP A 73 -9.88 -5.05 19.43
CA TRP A 73 -9.50 -4.14 18.35
C TRP A 73 -10.25 -2.83 18.49
N THR A 74 -9.55 -1.74 18.21
CA THR A 74 -10.16 -0.41 18.04
C THR A 74 -10.04 0.02 16.59
N VAL A 75 -11.14 0.55 16.04
CA VAL A 75 -11.12 1.16 14.70
C VAL A 75 -10.74 2.62 14.84
N GLN A 76 -9.70 3.02 14.14
CA GLN A 76 -9.19 4.39 14.14
C GLN A 76 -9.24 4.97 12.74
N GLU A 77 -9.51 6.28 12.65
CA GLU A 77 -9.37 7.01 11.40
C GLU A 77 -7.90 7.08 11.01
N MET A 78 -7.61 6.83 9.72
CA MET A 78 -6.25 6.84 9.18
C MET A 78 -5.65 8.25 9.15
N PHE A 79 -6.48 9.26 9.02
CA PHE A 79 -6.09 10.65 8.89
C PHE A 79 -6.80 11.55 9.91
N THR A 80 -6.03 12.50 10.45
CA THR A 80 -6.53 13.58 11.31
C THR A 80 -5.94 14.89 10.82
N GLU A 81 -6.69 15.98 10.97
CA GLU A 81 -6.21 17.32 10.63
C GLU A 81 -5.02 17.71 11.53
N TYR A 82 -4.00 18.33 10.93
CA TYR A 82 -2.84 18.84 11.67
C TYR A 82 -2.29 20.12 11.03
N THR A 83 -1.48 20.85 11.78
CA THR A 83 -0.78 22.03 11.28
C THR A 83 0.66 21.68 10.93
N GLN A 84 1.14 22.22 9.81
CA GLN A 84 2.53 22.08 9.34
C GLN A 84 3.15 23.46 9.14
N GLU A 85 4.35 23.66 9.67
CA GLU A 85 5.15 24.83 9.36
C GLU A 85 5.98 24.57 8.09
N VAL A 86 5.88 25.47 7.14
CA VAL A 86 6.65 25.43 5.89
C VAL A 86 7.47 26.71 5.79
N THR A 87 8.77 26.56 5.65
CA THR A 87 9.69 27.68 5.43
C THR A 87 10.08 27.74 3.97
N ASP A 88 9.87 28.89 3.33
CA ASP A 88 10.24 29.10 1.93
C ASP A 88 11.75 29.37 1.75
N ASP A 89 12.20 29.47 0.51
CA ASP A 89 13.60 29.73 0.15
C ASP A 89 14.11 31.10 0.64
N GLN A 90 13.21 32.00 1.05
CA GLN A 90 13.53 33.32 1.60
C GLN A 90 13.58 33.29 3.14
N GLY A 91 13.34 32.13 3.76
CA GLY A 91 13.35 31.96 5.21
C GLY A 91 12.05 32.41 5.91
N VAL A 92 10.98 32.65 5.17
CA VAL A 92 9.67 32.98 5.74
C VAL A 92 8.93 31.69 6.08
N THR A 93 8.60 31.56 7.36
CA THR A 93 7.82 30.41 7.86
C THR A 93 6.34 30.71 7.85
N THR A 94 5.56 29.87 7.21
CA THR A 94 4.10 29.90 7.18
C THR A 94 3.54 28.65 7.83
N THR A 95 2.43 28.80 8.55
CA THR A 95 1.70 27.67 9.15
C THR A 95 0.52 27.31 8.25
N ASN A 96 0.52 26.12 7.70
CA ASN A 96 -0.54 25.59 6.87
C ASN A 96 -1.34 24.51 7.61
N VAL A 97 -2.65 24.53 7.47
CA VAL A 97 -3.51 23.45 7.96
C VAL A 97 -3.57 22.37 6.87
N VAL A 98 -3.17 21.17 7.21
CA VAL A 98 -3.31 19.98 6.35
C VAL A 98 -4.59 19.25 6.72
N THR A 99 -5.60 19.39 5.89
CA THR A 99 -6.92 18.80 6.15
C THR A 99 -6.93 17.29 5.92
N VAL A 100 -7.94 16.61 6.46
CA VAL A 100 -8.17 15.18 6.17
C VAL A 100 -8.35 14.94 4.67
N ARG A 101 -8.98 15.89 3.95
CA ARG A 101 -9.16 15.82 2.51
C ARG A 101 -7.81 15.84 1.78
N ASP A 102 -6.94 16.78 2.12
CA ASP A 102 -5.61 16.91 1.49
C ASP A 102 -4.79 15.63 1.67
N GLN A 103 -4.88 15.01 2.86
CA GLN A 103 -4.19 13.75 3.15
C GLN A 103 -4.76 12.58 2.34
N LYS A 104 -6.08 12.49 2.18
CA LYS A 104 -6.74 11.47 1.35
C LYS A 104 -6.39 11.65 -0.14
N ASP A 105 -6.42 12.86 -0.63
CA ASP A 105 -6.08 13.18 -2.02
C ASP A 105 -4.59 12.84 -2.29
N ALA A 106 -3.68 13.20 -1.37
CA ALA A 106 -2.26 12.87 -1.46
C ALA A 106 -2.02 11.35 -1.44
N LYS A 107 -2.71 10.62 -0.56
CA LYS A 107 -2.62 9.16 -0.49
C LYS A 107 -3.11 8.51 -1.78
N THR A 108 -4.25 8.93 -2.30
CA THR A 108 -4.82 8.44 -3.56
C THR A 108 -3.86 8.67 -4.74
N ALA A 109 -3.27 9.87 -4.82
CA ALA A 109 -2.29 10.19 -5.84
C ALA A 109 -1.02 9.33 -5.71
N ALA A 110 -0.53 9.11 -4.49
CA ALA A 110 0.62 8.25 -4.22
C ALA A 110 0.35 6.78 -4.58
N ASP A 111 -0.81 6.26 -4.26
CA ASP A 111 -1.20 4.88 -4.59
C ASP A 111 -1.34 4.69 -6.11
N LEU A 112 -1.91 5.68 -6.81
CA LEU A 112 -2.00 5.68 -8.27
C LEU A 112 -0.61 5.70 -8.91
N LEU A 113 0.29 6.55 -8.42
CA LEU A 113 1.68 6.60 -8.89
C LEU A 113 2.39 5.27 -8.66
N ALA A 114 2.26 4.68 -7.47
CA ALA A 114 2.83 3.37 -7.15
C ALA A 114 2.27 2.24 -8.02
N LYS A 115 0.98 2.32 -8.39
CA LYS A 115 0.36 1.41 -9.35
C LYS A 115 0.97 1.58 -10.74
N ARG A 116 1.07 2.81 -11.25
CA ARG A 116 1.66 3.13 -12.57
C ARG A 116 3.13 2.70 -12.68
N GLN A 117 3.92 2.84 -11.61
CA GLN A 117 5.32 2.36 -11.57
C GLN A 117 5.45 0.85 -11.80
N LYS A 118 4.43 0.08 -11.49
CA LYS A 118 4.40 -1.38 -11.68
C LYS A 118 3.85 -1.80 -13.05
N LEU A 119 3.26 -0.88 -13.79
CA LEU A 119 2.71 -1.15 -15.11
C LEU A 119 3.85 -1.15 -16.14
N ILE A 120 4.49 -2.30 -16.27
CA ILE A 120 5.54 -2.58 -17.24
C ILE A 120 5.07 -3.74 -18.11
N VAL A 121 5.01 -3.54 -19.41
CA VAL A 121 4.57 -4.55 -20.37
C VAL A 121 5.62 -4.75 -21.45
N THR A 122 5.61 -5.88 -22.12
CA THR A 122 6.46 -6.07 -23.29
C THR A 122 5.93 -5.26 -24.48
N MET A 123 6.80 -4.86 -25.41
CA MET A 123 6.38 -4.16 -26.63
C MET A 123 5.36 -4.98 -27.43
N ARG A 124 5.48 -6.32 -27.42
CA ARG A 124 4.50 -7.21 -28.04
C ARG A 124 3.11 -7.05 -27.40
N GLN A 125 3.02 -7.05 -26.08
CA GLN A 125 1.77 -6.88 -25.34
C GLN A 125 1.16 -5.51 -25.61
N ALA A 126 1.96 -4.45 -25.57
CA ALA A 126 1.52 -3.09 -25.90
C ALA A 126 0.91 -3.00 -27.30
N ARG A 127 1.58 -3.54 -28.32
CA ARG A 127 1.08 -3.56 -29.69
C ARG A 127 -0.18 -4.40 -29.85
N LEU A 128 -0.29 -5.52 -29.16
CA LEU A 128 -1.51 -6.35 -29.17
C LEU A 128 -2.69 -5.61 -28.54
N ALA A 129 -2.52 -4.96 -27.41
CA ALA A 129 -3.56 -4.16 -26.78
C ALA A 129 -4.02 -3.01 -27.69
N LEU A 130 -3.08 -2.29 -28.29
CA LEU A 130 -3.39 -1.24 -29.28
C LEU A 130 -4.14 -1.78 -30.50
N ALA A 131 -3.79 -2.98 -30.97
CA ALA A 131 -4.48 -3.61 -32.10
C ALA A 131 -5.92 -3.99 -31.71
N GLN A 132 -6.15 -4.52 -30.51
CA GLN A 132 -7.51 -4.83 -30.01
C GLN A 132 -8.38 -3.58 -29.90
N GLU A 133 -7.79 -2.46 -29.48
CA GLU A 133 -8.46 -1.17 -29.37
C GLU A 133 -8.53 -0.40 -30.71
N ASN A 134 -8.08 -1.00 -31.82
CA ASN A 134 -7.97 -0.36 -33.13
C ASN A 134 -7.15 0.95 -33.12
N LYS A 135 -6.16 1.05 -32.25
CA LYS A 135 -5.30 2.24 -32.07
C LYS A 135 -3.90 2.07 -32.62
N LEU A 136 -3.52 0.87 -33.08
CA LEU A 136 -2.13 0.60 -33.52
C LEU A 136 -1.70 1.53 -34.66
N GLN A 137 -2.51 1.68 -35.70
CA GLN A 137 -2.21 2.56 -36.82
C GLN A 137 -2.16 4.04 -36.40
N LEU A 138 -3.03 4.44 -35.46
CA LEU A 138 -3.04 5.80 -34.93
C LEU A 138 -1.73 6.17 -34.21
N ILE A 139 -1.12 5.20 -33.52
CA ILE A 139 0.21 5.40 -32.90
C ILE A 139 1.28 5.65 -33.96
N GLU A 140 1.32 4.84 -35.02
CA GLU A 140 2.31 4.97 -36.09
C GLU A 140 2.16 6.30 -36.83
N ASP A 141 0.92 6.71 -37.11
CA ASP A 141 0.60 8.00 -37.72
C ASP A 141 0.99 9.16 -36.78
N ALA A 142 0.74 9.04 -35.47
CA ALA A 142 1.09 10.06 -34.50
C ALA A 142 2.61 10.24 -34.38
N ILE A 143 3.38 9.14 -34.33
CA ILE A 143 4.85 9.19 -34.32
C ILE A 143 5.38 9.93 -35.56
N ALA A 144 4.78 9.70 -36.73
CA ALA A 144 5.18 10.37 -37.96
C ALA A 144 5.01 11.91 -37.93
N LEU A 145 4.06 12.39 -37.11
CA LEU A 145 3.73 13.84 -36.97
C LEU A 145 4.50 14.55 -35.84
N ILE A 146 5.20 13.82 -34.98
CA ILE A 146 5.99 14.42 -33.88
C ILE A 146 7.16 15.22 -34.48
N PRO A 147 7.44 16.45 -33.97
CA PRO A 147 8.61 17.22 -34.41
C PRO A 147 9.94 16.59 -33.95
N GLU A 148 11.02 16.84 -34.71
CA GLU A 148 12.37 16.52 -34.23
C GLU A 148 12.79 17.47 -33.09
N PRO A 149 13.59 16.98 -32.09
CA PRO A 149 14.27 15.67 -32.04
C PRO A 149 13.43 14.54 -31.45
N ASP A 150 12.25 14.81 -30.88
CA ASP A 150 11.45 13.83 -30.13
C ASP A 150 10.97 12.68 -31.01
N LYS A 151 10.68 12.96 -32.29
CA LYS A 151 10.29 11.93 -33.27
C LYS A 151 11.33 10.82 -33.38
N THR A 152 12.59 11.18 -33.55
CA THR A 152 13.66 10.18 -33.67
C THR A 152 13.78 9.34 -32.41
N ALA A 153 13.74 9.96 -31.22
CA ALA A 153 13.83 9.27 -29.95
C ALA A 153 12.65 8.29 -29.75
N ILE A 154 11.44 8.77 -29.98
CA ILE A 154 10.22 7.94 -29.83
C ILE A 154 10.17 6.83 -30.88
N SER A 155 10.60 7.07 -32.10
CA SER A 155 10.67 6.03 -33.12
C SER A 155 11.62 4.89 -32.73
N ILE A 156 12.77 5.21 -32.13
CA ILE A 156 13.72 4.23 -31.62
C ILE A 156 13.09 3.41 -30.49
N GLU A 157 12.44 4.05 -29.53
CA GLU A 157 11.73 3.36 -28.44
C GLU A 157 10.63 2.45 -28.99
N TRP A 158 9.80 2.96 -29.91
CA TRP A 158 8.72 2.19 -30.53
C TRP A 158 9.21 0.96 -31.30
N GLU A 159 10.33 1.06 -31.98
CA GLU A 159 10.84 0.01 -32.86
C GLU A 159 11.67 -1.04 -32.12
N TYR A 160 12.51 -0.61 -31.16
CA TYR A 160 13.56 -1.43 -30.57
C TYR A 160 13.41 -1.72 -29.09
N ALA A 161 12.55 -1.02 -28.35
CA ALA A 161 12.35 -1.31 -26.92
C ALA A 161 11.75 -2.72 -26.73
N SER A 162 12.27 -3.45 -25.79
CA SER A 162 11.74 -4.76 -25.41
C SER A 162 10.52 -4.66 -24.48
N THR A 163 10.51 -3.63 -23.64
CA THR A 163 9.46 -3.33 -22.66
C THR A 163 9.03 -1.88 -22.73
N VAL A 164 7.84 -1.62 -22.28
CA VAL A 164 7.24 -0.28 -22.17
C VAL A 164 6.80 -0.07 -20.73
N GLU A 165 7.25 1.02 -20.15
CA GLU A 165 6.88 1.44 -18.79
C GLU A 165 5.83 2.54 -18.87
N ARG A 166 4.75 2.44 -18.06
CA ARG A 166 3.67 3.43 -18.08
C ARG A 166 4.13 4.87 -17.82
N LEU A 167 5.18 5.03 -17.02
CA LEU A 167 5.74 6.35 -16.66
C LEU A 167 6.90 6.80 -17.55
N SER A 168 7.16 6.12 -18.67
CA SER A 168 8.16 6.61 -19.63
C SER A 168 7.71 7.94 -20.25
N PRO A 169 8.59 8.95 -20.33
CA PRO A 169 8.22 10.30 -20.83
C PRO A 169 7.57 10.32 -22.21
N TRP A 170 7.97 9.41 -23.10
CA TRP A 170 7.39 9.33 -24.44
C TRP A 170 5.94 8.81 -24.44
N ILE A 171 5.50 8.10 -23.38
CA ILE A 171 4.10 7.64 -23.24
C ILE A 171 3.15 8.83 -23.07
N ASP A 172 3.54 9.86 -22.32
CA ASP A 172 2.73 11.07 -22.16
C ASP A 172 2.59 11.86 -23.46
N ILE A 173 3.66 11.88 -24.27
CA ILE A 173 3.63 12.47 -25.62
C ILE A 173 2.64 11.70 -26.51
N MET A 174 2.70 10.37 -26.47
CA MET A 174 1.79 9.52 -27.25
C MET A 174 0.35 9.62 -26.76
N ALA A 175 0.11 9.65 -25.46
CA ALA A 175 -1.23 9.86 -24.88
C ALA A 175 -1.85 11.16 -25.40
N SER A 176 -1.08 12.24 -25.37
CA SER A 176 -1.50 13.55 -25.89
C SER A 176 -1.80 13.52 -27.38
N ALA A 177 -0.94 12.88 -28.19
CA ALA A 177 -1.13 12.76 -29.63
C ALA A 177 -2.37 11.93 -30.02
N LEU A 178 -2.74 10.95 -29.20
CA LEU A 178 -3.92 10.11 -29.38
C LEU A 178 -5.20 10.70 -28.74
N GLY A 179 -5.09 11.82 -28.04
CA GLY A 179 -6.20 12.40 -27.27
C GLY A 179 -6.68 11.52 -26.13
N MET A 180 -5.80 10.67 -25.60
CA MET A 180 -6.11 9.76 -24.48
C MET A 180 -5.84 10.43 -23.15
N THR A 181 -6.74 10.21 -22.22
CA THR A 181 -6.56 10.57 -20.82
C THR A 181 -5.63 9.59 -20.11
N ASP A 182 -5.09 10.02 -18.98
CA ASP A 182 -4.30 9.14 -18.11
C ASP A 182 -5.02 7.86 -17.70
N VAL A 183 -6.34 7.95 -17.44
CA VAL A 183 -7.16 6.79 -17.04
C VAL A 183 -7.29 5.79 -18.20
N GLU A 184 -7.50 6.28 -19.42
CA GLU A 184 -7.57 5.43 -20.61
C GLU A 184 -6.22 4.79 -20.93
N MET A 185 -5.12 5.51 -20.71
CA MET A 185 -3.78 4.97 -20.86
C MET A 185 -3.48 3.91 -19.80
N ASP A 186 -3.86 4.14 -18.54
CA ASP A 186 -3.73 3.13 -17.47
C ASP A 186 -4.52 1.86 -17.81
N ALA A 187 -5.75 1.98 -18.30
CA ALA A 187 -6.57 0.85 -18.75
C ALA A 187 -5.94 0.09 -19.92
N LEU A 188 -5.31 0.79 -20.87
CA LEU A 188 -4.61 0.16 -21.99
C LEU A 188 -3.41 -0.68 -21.51
N PHE A 189 -2.64 -0.17 -20.55
CA PHE A 189 -1.54 -0.92 -19.94
C PHE A 189 -2.02 -2.12 -19.13
N GLU A 190 -3.13 -1.99 -18.40
CA GLU A 190 -3.76 -3.10 -17.69
C GLU A 190 -4.23 -4.20 -18.66
N LEU A 191 -4.87 -3.81 -19.77
CA LEU A 191 -5.23 -4.74 -20.84
C LEU A 191 -3.99 -5.43 -21.40
N ALA A 192 -2.94 -4.67 -21.74
CA ALA A 192 -1.71 -5.21 -22.28
C ALA A 192 -1.06 -6.24 -21.34
N ALA A 193 -1.10 -6.01 -20.03
CA ALA A 193 -0.54 -6.93 -19.03
C ALA A 193 -1.26 -8.30 -19.00
N THR A 194 -2.45 -8.41 -19.59
CA THR A 194 -3.22 -9.67 -19.67
C THR A 194 -2.94 -10.48 -20.93
N LEU A 195 -2.17 -9.93 -21.90
CA LEU A 195 -1.87 -10.51 -23.21
C LEU A 195 -0.46 -11.09 -23.27
#